data_de1e386f52b0be73bb6d3be723bb335a
#
_entry.id   de1e386f52b0be73bb6d3be723bb335a
#
_cell.length_a   1.000
_cell.length_b   1.000
_cell.length_c   1.000
_cell.angle_alpha   90.00
_cell.angle_beta   90.00
_cell.angle_gamma   90.00
#
_symmetry.space_group_name_H-M   'P 1'
#
loop_
_entity.id
_entity.type
_entity.pdbx_description
1 polymer ?
#
loop_
_entity_poly.entity_id
_entity_poly.type
_entity_poly.pdbx_seq_one_letter_code
_entity_poly.pdbx_strand_id
1 'polypeptide(L)'
;MEQNIYFDNGSTSWPKAPQVASSMSELLESGAFNINRGNYEGAYELENQVLKTRMQLARFFHAPDSRCVVFTPGITYSLNCLLKGFLKPGDHVLVSSLEHNAVMRPLCQLASQDIHYTMIP
;
A
#
# COMPACT_ATOMS: atom_id res chain seq x y z
N MET A 1 1.10 -24.84 26.57
CA MET A 1 0.58 -23.70 25.82
C MET A 1 0.20 -24.22 24.44
N GLU A 2 -1.08 -24.20 24.09
CA GLU A 2 -1.52 -24.54 22.74
C GLU A 2 -0.90 -23.54 21.76
N GLN A 3 -0.16 -24.05 20.76
CA GLN A 3 0.32 -23.23 19.67
C GLN A 3 -0.87 -22.86 18.78
N ASN A 4 -1.36 -21.65 18.88
CA ASN A 4 -2.34 -21.15 17.93
C ASN A 4 -1.69 -21.06 16.55
N ILE A 5 -2.18 -21.88 15.62
CA ILE A 5 -1.76 -21.84 14.22
C ILE A 5 -2.58 -20.74 13.52
N TYR A 6 -1.88 -19.79 12.87
CA TYR A 6 -2.51 -18.66 12.18
C TYR A 6 -2.19 -18.71 10.68
N PHE A 7 -3.23 -18.83 9.85
CA PHE A 7 -3.10 -18.96 8.39
C PHE A 7 -3.61 -17.75 7.60
N ASP A 8 -3.92 -16.63 8.26
CA ASP A 8 -4.50 -15.46 7.61
C ASP A 8 -3.52 -14.27 7.53
N ASN A 9 -2.22 -14.55 7.41
CA ASN A 9 -1.19 -13.51 7.30
C ASN A 9 -1.34 -12.63 6.04
N GLY A 10 -2.05 -13.10 5.03
CA GLY A 10 -2.36 -12.32 3.84
C GLY A 10 -3.30 -11.14 4.12
N SER A 11 -4.22 -11.28 5.08
CA SER A 11 -5.09 -10.19 5.52
C SER A 11 -4.38 -9.26 6.50
N THR A 12 -3.76 -9.83 7.53
CA THR A 12 -3.00 -9.10 8.53
C THR A 12 -1.98 -10.00 9.19
N SER A 13 -0.76 -9.50 9.39
CA SER A 13 0.31 -10.28 10.00
C SER A 13 0.05 -10.58 11.48
N TRP A 14 0.26 -11.84 11.88
CA TRP A 14 0.25 -12.30 13.25
C TRP A 14 1.34 -13.35 13.49
N PRO A 15 2.17 -13.23 14.54
CA PRO A 15 2.26 -12.06 15.44
C PRO A 15 2.72 -10.80 14.71
N LYS A 16 2.44 -9.64 15.28
CA LYS A 16 2.95 -8.37 14.75
C LYS A 16 4.47 -8.34 14.90
N ALA A 17 5.15 -7.65 13.97
CA ALA A 17 6.58 -7.43 14.09
C ALA A 17 6.91 -6.76 15.44
N PRO A 18 8.03 -7.12 16.09
CA PRO A 18 8.46 -6.47 17.31
C PRO A 18 8.49 -4.95 17.14
N GLN A 19 8.17 -4.23 18.20
CA GLN A 19 8.18 -2.76 18.27
C GLN A 19 7.10 -2.02 17.48
N VAL A 20 6.29 -2.65 16.63
CA VAL A 20 5.22 -1.95 15.89
C VAL A 20 4.28 -1.21 16.83
N ALA A 21 3.81 -1.87 17.89
CA ALA A 21 2.88 -1.25 18.84
C ALA A 21 3.52 -0.10 19.61
N SER A 22 4.76 -0.27 20.13
CA SER A 22 5.47 0.79 20.85
C SER A 22 5.78 1.99 19.96
N SER A 23 6.28 1.77 18.74
CA SER A 23 6.58 2.86 17.82
C SER A 23 5.33 3.66 17.40
N MET A 24 4.18 2.99 17.27
CA MET A 24 2.91 3.69 17.02
C MET A 24 2.48 4.53 18.22
N SER A 25 2.62 4.00 19.45
CA SER A 25 2.30 4.73 20.69
C SER A 25 3.21 5.95 20.83
N GLU A 26 4.51 5.76 20.70
CA GLU A 26 5.53 6.82 20.77
C GLU A 26 5.24 7.96 19.76
N LEU A 27 4.87 7.60 18.52
CA LEU A 27 4.53 8.58 17.52
C LEU A 27 3.30 9.40 17.91
N LEU A 28 2.26 8.75 18.43
CA LEU A 28 1.05 9.45 18.87
C LEU A 28 1.31 10.34 20.09
N GLU A 29 2.09 9.87 21.05
CA GLU A 29 2.47 10.62 22.26
C GLU A 29 3.37 11.82 21.92
N SER A 30 4.23 11.72 20.91
CA SER A 30 5.09 12.82 20.45
C SER A 30 4.33 13.91 19.68
N GLY A 31 3.07 13.69 19.30
CA GLY A 31 2.20 14.69 18.68
C GLY A 31 1.78 14.41 17.25
N ALA A 32 2.35 13.40 16.54
CA ALA A 32 2.00 13.01 15.17
C ALA A 32 1.76 14.21 14.22
N PHE A 33 2.72 15.09 14.10
CA PHE A 33 2.62 16.40 13.46
C PHE A 33 2.29 16.36 11.97
N ASN A 34 1.78 17.48 11.43
CA ASN A 34 1.47 17.61 10.01
C ASN A 34 2.74 17.85 9.19
N ILE A 35 3.16 16.84 8.42
CA ILE A 35 4.38 16.86 7.59
C ILE A 35 4.30 17.77 6.36
N ASN A 36 3.09 18.16 5.91
CA ASN A 36 2.95 18.91 4.65
C ASN A 36 2.86 20.42 4.84
N ARG A 37 2.60 20.90 6.07
CA ARG A 37 2.36 22.31 6.36
C ARG A 37 3.03 22.80 7.63
N GLY A 38 3.67 21.91 8.38
CA GLY A 38 4.36 22.26 9.60
C GLY A 38 5.73 22.86 9.29
N ASN A 39 5.99 24.08 9.79
CA ASN A 39 7.28 24.73 9.71
C ASN A 39 7.91 24.81 11.11
N TYR A 40 8.09 23.64 11.74
CA TYR A 40 8.65 23.46 13.07
C TYR A 40 9.33 22.09 13.21
N GLU A 41 10.20 21.96 14.19
CA GLU A 41 11.11 20.83 14.37
C GLU A 41 10.41 19.46 14.31
N GLY A 42 9.35 19.25 15.08
CA GLY A 42 8.63 17.96 15.11
C GLY A 42 8.02 17.59 13.75
N ALA A 43 7.60 18.55 12.91
CA ALA A 43 7.12 18.28 11.56
C ALA A 43 8.27 17.82 10.64
N TYR A 44 9.45 18.45 10.75
CA TYR A 44 10.64 18.05 9.99
C TYR A 44 11.17 16.67 10.42
N GLU A 45 11.15 16.35 11.70
CA GLU A 45 11.54 15.04 12.19
C GLU A 45 10.63 13.94 11.62
N LEU A 46 9.32 14.14 11.64
CA LEU A 46 8.35 13.20 11.10
C LEU A 46 8.49 13.07 9.57
N GLU A 47 8.70 14.17 8.84
CA GLU A 47 8.97 14.16 7.41
C GLU A 47 10.22 13.34 7.08
N ASN A 48 11.29 13.54 7.83
CA ASN A 48 12.53 12.76 7.69
C ASN A 48 12.29 11.26 7.95
N GLN A 49 11.46 10.89 8.91
CA GLN A 49 11.10 9.50 9.19
C GLN A 49 10.34 8.88 8.02
N VAL A 50 9.38 9.60 7.45
CA VAL A 50 8.65 9.17 6.24
C VAL A 50 9.60 9.00 5.06
N LEU A 51 10.51 9.96 4.84
CA LEU A 51 11.51 9.87 3.77
C LEU A 51 12.44 8.67 3.94
N LYS A 52 12.95 8.43 5.15
CA LYS A 52 13.79 7.25 5.44
C LYS A 52 13.05 5.96 5.11
N THR A 53 11.78 5.85 5.49
CA THR A 53 10.95 4.68 5.19
C THR A 53 10.78 4.48 3.68
N ARG A 54 10.50 5.56 2.92
CA ARG A 54 10.45 5.50 1.45
C ARG A 54 11.76 5.04 0.84
N MET A 55 12.88 5.53 1.34
CA MET A 55 14.22 5.13 0.86
C MET A 55 14.51 3.65 1.13
N GLN A 56 14.12 3.14 2.30
CA GLN A 56 14.28 1.71 2.65
C GLN A 56 13.43 0.83 1.73
N LEU A 57 12.17 1.18 1.51
CA LEU A 57 11.28 0.45 0.60
C LEU A 57 11.75 0.52 -0.86
N ALA A 58 12.20 1.69 -1.31
CA ALA A 58 12.78 1.84 -2.66
C ALA A 58 13.98 0.91 -2.86
N ARG A 59 14.90 0.85 -1.89
CA ARG A 59 16.03 -0.09 -1.94
C ARG A 59 15.58 -1.55 -1.93
N PHE A 60 14.64 -1.89 -1.07
CA PHE A 60 14.14 -3.27 -0.95
C PHE A 60 13.49 -3.77 -2.25
N PHE A 61 12.73 -2.91 -2.93
CA PHE A 61 12.06 -3.23 -4.18
C PHE A 61 12.86 -2.84 -5.44
N HIS A 62 14.11 -2.42 -5.29
CA HIS A 62 14.96 -1.95 -6.40
C HIS A 62 14.32 -0.83 -7.23
N ALA A 63 13.50 0.02 -6.61
CA ALA A 63 12.95 1.18 -7.26
C ALA A 63 14.05 2.24 -7.49
N PRO A 64 14.02 2.99 -8.60
CA PRO A 64 15.07 3.92 -8.95
C PRO A 64 15.15 5.13 -8.00
N ASP A 65 14.04 5.46 -7.32
CA ASP A 65 13.95 6.64 -6.46
C ASP A 65 12.92 6.43 -5.36
N SER A 66 13.11 7.06 -4.21
CA SER A 66 12.15 7.02 -3.09
C SER A 66 10.79 7.66 -3.43
N ARG A 67 10.73 8.53 -4.45
CA ARG A 67 9.49 9.11 -4.99
C ARG A 67 8.59 8.07 -5.68
N CYS A 68 9.14 6.92 -6.07
CA CYS A 68 8.36 5.79 -6.59
C CYS A 68 7.57 5.05 -5.50
N VAL A 69 7.80 5.38 -4.22
CA VAL A 69 7.07 4.80 -3.10
C VAL A 69 5.97 5.75 -2.65
N VAL A 70 4.73 5.31 -2.79
CA VAL A 70 3.54 6.09 -2.40
C VAL A 70 2.78 5.32 -1.31
N PHE A 71 2.55 5.96 -0.17
CA PHE A 71 1.71 5.38 0.89
C PHE A 71 0.23 5.61 0.59
N THR A 72 -0.56 4.58 0.80
CA THR A 72 -2.01 4.60 0.62
C THR A 72 -2.70 4.00 1.85
N PRO A 73 -4.00 4.25 2.06
CA PRO A 73 -4.74 3.67 3.18
C PRO A 73 -4.85 2.14 3.14
N GLY A 74 -4.53 1.50 2.02
CA GLY A 74 -4.56 0.05 1.88
C GLY A 74 -4.55 -0.40 0.43
N ILE A 75 -4.39 -1.72 0.22
CA ILE A 75 -4.22 -2.33 -1.11
C ILE A 75 -5.40 -2.06 -2.05
N THR A 76 -6.63 -2.06 -1.55
CA THR A 76 -7.82 -1.76 -2.36
C THR A 76 -7.75 -0.37 -2.97
N TYR A 77 -7.31 0.63 -2.19
CA TYR A 77 -7.10 1.98 -2.69
C TYR A 77 -5.98 2.04 -3.73
N SER A 78 -4.84 1.41 -3.44
CA SER A 78 -3.70 1.34 -4.35
C SER A 78 -4.07 0.74 -5.70
N LEU A 79 -4.78 -0.39 -5.70
CA LEU A 79 -5.22 -1.07 -6.91
C LEU A 79 -6.22 -0.24 -7.73
N ASN A 80 -7.15 0.45 -7.07
CA ASN A 80 -8.05 1.38 -7.75
C ASN A 80 -7.30 2.54 -8.41
N CYS A 81 -6.35 3.16 -7.69
CA CYS A 81 -5.51 4.21 -8.25
C CYS A 81 -4.69 3.72 -9.44
N LEU A 82 -4.07 2.53 -9.31
CA LEU A 82 -3.24 1.96 -10.35
C LEU A 82 -4.06 1.61 -11.59
N LEU A 83 -5.10 0.79 -11.44
CA LEU A 83 -5.88 0.29 -12.56
C LEU A 83 -6.61 1.44 -13.29
N LYS A 84 -7.25 2.33 -12.55
CA LYS A 84 -8.00 3.45 -13.15
C LYS A 84 -7.11 4.58 -13.65
N GLY A 85 -5.91 4.74 -13.12
CA GLY A 85 -4.97 5.78 -13.53
C GLY A 85 -4.02 5.37 -14.65
N PHE A 86 -3.77 4.08 -14.80
CA PHE A 86 -2.79 3.56 -15.75
C PHE A 86 -3.42 3.01 -17.04
N LEU A 87 -4.52 2.27 -16.91
CA LEU A 87 -5.19 1.62 -18.03
C LEU A 87 -5.91 2.63 -18.92
N LYS A 88 -5.90 2.38 -20.23
CA LYS A 88 -6.49 3.21 -21.28
C LYS A 88 -7.45 2.36 -22.13
N PRO A 89 -8.42 2.99 -22.80
CA PRO A 89 -9.26 2.29 -23.79
C PRO A 89 -8.42 1.49 -24.78
N GLY A 90 -8.81 0.24 -25.02
CA GLY A 90 -8.10 -0.73 -25.85
C GLY A 90 -7.08 -1.59 -25.09
N ASP A 91 -6.78 -1.30 -23.82
CA ASP A 91 -5.88 -2.15 -23.03
C ASP A 91 -6.52 -3.47 -22.65
N HIS A 92 -5.69 -4.49 -22.49
CA HIS A 92 -6.10 -5.83 -22.09
C HIS A 92 -5.28 -6.32 -20.88
N VAL A 93 -5.97 -6.73 -19.82
CA VAL A 93 -5.39 -7.18 -18.56
C VAL A 93 -5.56 -8.69 -18.40
N LEU A 94 -4.49 -9.38 -18.07
CA LEU A 94 -4.56 -10.79 -17.66
C LEU A 94 -4.68 -10.86 -16.14
N VAL A 95 -5.64 -11.62 -15.66
CA VAL A 95 -5.90 -11.83 -14.23
C VAL A 95 -5.97 -13.31 -13.89
N SER A 96 -5.62 -13.68 -12.67
CA SER A 96 -5.81 -15.05 -12.21
C SER A 96 -7.29 -15.33 -11.89
N SER A 97 -7.68 -16.61 -11.88
CA SER A 97 -9.02 -17.01 -11.44
C SER A 97 -9.26 -16.82 -9.93
N LEU A 98 -8.20 -16.54 -9.17
CA LEU A 98 -8.22 -16.37 -7.71
C LEU A 98 -8.13 -14.90 -7.26
N GLU A 99 -8.34 -13.95 -8.17
CA GLU A 99 -8.21 -12.53 -7.85
C GLU A 99 -9.22 -12.05 -6.82
N HIS A 100 -8.73 -11.19 -5.92
CA HIS A 100 -9.57 -10.55 -4.93
C HIS A 100 -10.46 -9.47 -5.56
N ASN A 101 -11.60 -9.18 -4.93
CA ASN A 101 -12.53 -8.13 -5.34
C ASN A 101 -11.89 -6.74 -5.54
N ALA A 102 -10.78 -6.46 -4.86
CA ALA A 102 -10.01 -5.21 -5.03
C ALA A 102 -9.43 -5.06 -6.44
N VAL A 103 -9.20 -6.18 -7.16
CA VAL A 103 -8.79 -6.22 -8.58
C VAL A 103 -10.01 -6.28 -9.49
N MET A 104 -10.91 -7.24 -9.23
CA MET A 104 -12.01 -7.52 -10.15
C MET A 104 -13.03 -6.39 -10.26
N ARG A 105 -13.40 -5.75 -9.14
CA ARG A 105 -14.40 -4.66 -9.17
C ARG A 105 -13.98 -3.47 -10.03
N PRO A 106 -12.78 -2.89 -9.90
CA PRO A 106 -12.35 -1.83 -10.80
C PRO A 106 -12.24 -2.28 -12.24
N LEU A 107 -11.80 -3.51 -12.55
CA LEU A 107 -11.75 -4.03 -13.94
C LEU A 107 -13.15 -4.16 -14.54
N CYS A 108 -14.13 -4.68 -13.79
CA CYS A 108 -15.52 -4.72 -14.25
C CYS A 108 -16.08 -3.32 -14.53
N GLN A 109 -15.72 -2.30 -13.75
CA GLN A 109 -16.10 -0.92 -14.02
C GLN A 109 -15.44 -0.38 -15.31
N LEU A 110 -14.17 -0.70 -15.51
CA LEU A 110 -13.38 -0.23 -16.65
C LEU A 110 -13.78 -0.91 -17.97
N ALA A 111 -14.48 -2.05 -17.92
CA ALA A 111 -15.00 -2.71 -19.11
C ALA A 111 -15.93 -1.81 -19.94
N SER A 112 -16.67 -0.90 -19.30
CA SER A 112 -17.49 0.11 -20.01
C SER A 112 -16.67 1.19 -20.71
N GLN A 113 -15.36 1.24 -20.50
CA GLN A 113 -14.41 2.18 -21.08
C GLN A 113 -13.48 1.51 -22.11
N ASP A 114 -13.91 0.40 -22.70
CA ASP A 114 -13.13 -0.38 -23.69
C ASP A 114 -11.83 -0.97 -23.09
N ILE A 115 -11.83 -1.32 -21.82
CA ILE A 115 -10.73 -2.04 -21.18
C ILE A 115 -11.17 -3.47 -20.93
N HIS A 116 -10.42 -4.41 -21.49
CA HIS A 116 -10.76 -5.82 -21.46
C HIS A 116 -9.91 -6.59 -20.47
N TYR A 117 -10.42 -7.72 -19.97
CA TYR A 117 -9.62 -8.64 -19.17
C TYR A 117 -9.91 -10.10 -19.51
N THR A 118 -8.91 -10.95 -19.33
CA THR A 118 -9.05 -12.41 -19.47
C THR A 118 -8.57 -13.07 -18.18
N MET A 119 -9.41 -13.96 -17.65
CA MET A 119 -9.00 -14.83 -16.55
C MET A 119 -8.16 -16.00 -17.09
N ILE A 120 -7.00 -16.18 -16.49
CA ILE A 120 -6.16 -17.36 -16.69
C ILE A 120 -6.36 -18.35 -15.53
N PRO A 121 -6.30 -19.66 -15.80
CA PRO A 121 -6.49 -20.71 -14.80
C PRO A 121 -5.48 -20.60 -13.65
#